data_0928fb2f371306067e0bdcd9be3fcbaf
#
_entry.id   0928fb2f371306067e0bdcd9be3fcbaf
#
_cell.length_a   1.000
_cell.length_b   1.000
_cell.length_c   1.000
_cell.angle_alpha   90.00
_cell.angle_beta   90.00
_cell.angle_gamma   90.00
#
_symmetry.space_group_name_H-M   'P 1'
#
loop_
_entity.id
_entity.type
_entity.pdbx_description
1 polymer ?
#
loop_
_entity_poly.entity_id
_entity_poly.type
_entity_poly.pdbx_seq_one_letter_code
_entity_poly.pdbx_strand_id
1 'polypeptide(L)'
;MPLSPFFLHGSPSEQRLVQDLVNEHLTLFGQDILYLPRKIVNRNTVIREITASKFDDSFRLEAYLGNVDGFGTPSDVLTKFGVRAQDEVTLVVSKERYDDFISPFMKLFPAEERLNAQTPNEGDLIYLPLDNALFEIKYIERKVPFY
;
A
#
# COMPACT_ATOMS: atom_id res chain seq x y z
N MET A 1 -23.28 27.89 -11.16
CA MET A 1 -23.77 27.25 -9.93
C MET A 1 -23.55 28.22 -8.79
N PRO A 2 -24.59 28.52 -7.99
CA PRO A 2 -24.36 29.28 -6.79
C PRO A 2 -23.57 28.39 -5.81
N LEU A 3 -22.34 28.78 -5.55
CA LEU A 3 -21.54 28.17 -4.50
C LEU A 3 -22.22 28.53 -3.17
N SER A 4 -22.58 27.51 -2.39
CA SER A 4 -23.02 27.73 -1.03
C SER A 4 -21.90 28.44 -0.26
N PRO A 5 -22.18 29.55 0.45
CA PRO A 5 -21.17 30.22 1.26
C PRO A 5 -20.64 29.34 2.40
N PHE A 6 -21.33 28.23 2.69
CA PHE A 6 -20.97 27.27 3.74
C PHE A 6 -20.17 26.07 3.23
N PHE A 7 -20.16 25.83 1.90
CA PHE A 7 -19.43 24.72 1.27
C PHE A 7 -18.58 25.27 0.11
N LEU A 8 -17.36 25.60 0.39
CA LEU A 8 -16.39 26.04 -0.60
C LEU A 8 -15.64 24.83 -1.15
N HIS A 9 -15.94 24.45 -2.39
CA HIS A 9 -15.19 23.41 -3.07
C HIS A 9 -13.71 23.83 -3.18
N GLY A 10 -12.83 22.98 -2.68
CA GLY A 10 -11.38 23.22 -2.74
C GLY A 10 -10.85 24.09 -1.59
N SER A 11 -11.61 24.34 -0.53
CA SER A 11 -11.08 24.95 0.69
C SER A 11 -10.02 24.03 1.32
N PRO A 12 -8.77 24.46 1.49
CA PRO A 12 -7.70 23.61 2.07
C PRO A 12 -8.02 23.14 3.49
N SER A 13 -8.73 23.96 4.27
CA SER A 13 -9.12 23.61 5.64
C SER A 13 -10.15 22.49 5.71
N GLU A 14 -11.12 22.52 4.79
CA GLU A 14 -12.12 21.46 4.70
C GLU A 14 -11.56 20.16 4.16
N GLN A 15 -10.68 20.24 3.16
CA GLN A 15 -9.97 19.08 2.63
C GLN A 15 -9.11 18.42 3.72
N ARG A 16 -8.42 19.22 4.52
CA ARG A 16 -7.62 18.72 5.64
C ARG A 16 -8.50 18.08 6.71
N LEU A 17 -9.64 18.68 7.03
CA LEU A 17 -10.60 18.09 7.97
C LEU A 17 -11.09 16.73 7.52
N VAL A 18 -11.45 16.58 6.24
CA VAL A 18 -11.89 15.31 5.67
C VAL A 18 -10.76 14.29 5.73
N GLN A 19 -9.53 14.69 5.42
CA GLN A 19 -8.36 13.81 5.51
C GLN A 19 -8.08 13.36 6.95
N ASP A 20 -8.16 14.27 7.91
CA ASP A 20 -7.98 13.95 9.33
C ASP A 20 -9.07 12.96 9.82
N LEU A 21 -10.32 13.13 9.40
CA LEU A 21 -11.40 12.20 9.70
C LEU A 21 -11.19 10.82 9.08
N VAL A 22 -10.68 10.75 7.86
CA VAL A 22 -10.32 9.48 7.20
C VAL A 22 -9.18 8.79 7.95
N ASN A 23 -8.16 9.53 8.35
CA ASN A 23 -7.04 9.00 9.13
C ASN A 23 -7.50 8.48 10.50
N GLU A 24 -8.40 9.20 11.17
CA GLU A 24 -9.00 8.77 12.44
C GLU A 24 -9.82 7.49 12.25
N HIS A 25 -10.62 7.42 11.19
CA HIS A 25 -11.39 6.22 10.84
C HIS A 25 -10.47 5.00 10.60
N LEU A 26 -9.38 5.17 9.85
CA LEU A 26 -8.40 4.12 9.62
C LEU A 26 -7.72 3.68 10.92
N THR A 27 -7.44 4.59 11.83
CA THR A 27 -6.84 4.27 13.14
C THR A 27 -7.80 3.51 14.04
N LEU A 28 -9.10 3.83 14.01
CA LEU A 28 -10.12 3.19 14.86
C LEU A 28 -10.53 1.80 14.35
N PHE A 29 -10.68 1.64 13.05
CA PHE A 29 -11.22 0.43 12.43
C PHE A 29 -10.19 -0.38 11.64
N GLY A 30 -9.03 0.20 11.39
CA GLY A 30 -7.93 -0.47 10.71
C GLY A 30 -7.17 -1.41 11.62
N GLN A 31 -6.30 -2.16 10.99
CA GLN A 31 -5.37 -3.07 11.65
C GLN A 31 -3.94 -2.62 11.41
N ASP A 32 -3.09 -2.89 12.39
CA ASP A 32 -1.66 -2.67 12.21
C ASP A 32 -1.08 -3.75 11.29
N ILE A 33 -0.42 -3.29 10.28
CA ILE A 33 0.34 -4.13 9.34
C ILE A 33 1.82 -3.76 9.38
N LEU A 34 2.68 -4.68 9.00
CA LEU A 34 4.09 -4.39 8.75
C LEU A 34 4.34 -4.31 7.24
N TYR A 35 4.75 -3.15 6.80
CA TYR A 35 5.14 -2.91 5.41
C TYR A 35 6.64 -3.13 5.26
N LEU A 36 7.04 -3.97 4.33
CA LEU A 36 8.43 -4.32 4.03
C LEU A 36 8.78 -3.84 2.62
N PRO A 37 9.48 -2.72 2.50
CA PRO A 37 9.88 -2.19 1.20
C PRO A 37 10.93 -3.07 0.54
N ARG A 38 10.78 -3.31 -0.74
CA ARG A 38 11.72 -4.04 -1.57
C ARG A 38 12.91 -3.17 -1.91
N LYS A 39 14.12 -3.64 -1.58
CA LYS A 39 15.38 -3.05 -2.02
C LYS A 39 15.98 -3.87 -3.18
N ILE A 40 16.30 -3.20 -4.26
CA ILE A 40 16.91 -3.81 -5.43
C ILE A 40 18.41 -3.98 -5.16
N VAL A 41 18.89 -5.20 -5.17
CA VAL A 41 20.32 -5.51 -4.98
C VAL A 41 21.04 -5.58 -6.32
N ASN A 42 20.39 -6.18 -7.31
CA ASN A 42 20.95 -6.32 -8.64
C ASN A 42 19.89 -6.19 -9.72
N ARG A 43 20.22 -5.46 -10.77
CA ARG A 43 19.35 -5.22 -11.91
C ARG A 43 20.10 -5.52 -13.21
N ASN A 44 19.49 -6.29 -14.07
CA ASN A 44 20.00 -6.48 -15.42
C ASN A 44 19.74 -5.22 -16.25
N THR A 45 20.81 -4.54 -16.67
CA THR A 45 20.72 -3.27 -17.42
C THR A 45 20.21 -3.45 -18.85
N VAL A 46 20.39 -4.61 -19.44
CA VAL A 46 19.99 -4.89 -20.83
C VAL A 46 18.48 -5.09 -20.95
N ILE A 47 17.92 -5.96 -20.12
CA ILE A 47 16.48 -6.26 -20.13
C ILE A 47 15.70 -5.50 -19.06
N ARG A 48 16.36 -4.67 -18.27
CA ARG A 48 15.81 -3.88 -17.17
C ARG A 48 15.03 -4.69 -16.12
N GLU A 49 15.38 -5.94 -15.97
CA GLU A 49 14.76 -6.84 -15.01
C GLU A 49 15.53 -6.85 -13.69
N ILE A 50 14.79 -6.94 -12.59
CA ILE A 50 15.34 -7.05 -11.24
C ILE A 50 15.70 -8.51 -11.00
N THR A 51 16.99 -8.81 -10.89
CA THR A 51 17.50 -10.18 -10.71
C THR A 51 17.62 -10.57 -9.23
N ALA A 52 17.86 -9.61 -8.35
CA ALA A 52 17.93 -9.85 -6.91
C ALA A 52 17.36 -8.69 -6.12
N SER A 53 16.64 -9.00 -5.06
CA SER A 53 16.11 -8.03 -4.12
C SER A 53 16.18 -8.55 -2.69
N LYS A 54 16.14 -7.65 -1.71
CA LYS A 54 16.14 -7.95 -0.29
C LYS A 54 15.10 -7.09 0.45
N PHE A 55 14.72 -7.56 1.64
CA PHE A 55 13.77 -6.89 2.54
C PHE A 55 14.44 -6.78 3.91
N ASP A 56 15.09 -5.65 4.19
CA ASP A 56 15.84 -5.44 5.43
C ASP A 56 15.06 -4.61 6.45
N ASP A 57 14.15 -3.75 5.98
CA ASP A 57 13.41 -2.82 6.82
C ASP A 57 11.94 -3.20 6.89
N SER A 58 11.31 -2.84 8.01
CA SER A 58 9.89 -2.97 8.23
C SER A 58 9.32 -1.71 8.87
N PHE A 59 8.17 -1.28 8.41
CA PHE A 59 7.47 -0.09 8.90
C PHE A 59 6.06 -0.47 9.32
N ARG A 60 5.67 -0.02 10.51
CA ARG A 60 4.30 -0.18 10.98
C ARG A 60 3.38 0.83 10.30
N LEU A 61 2.26 0.36 9.80
CA LEU A 61 1.26 1.17 9.12
C LEU A 61 -0.13 0.65 9.47
N GLU A 62 -1.11 1.55 9.58
CA GLU A 62 -2.50 1.19 9.77
C GLU A 62 -3.14 0.96 8.39
N ALA A 63 -3.86 -0.14 8.25
CA ALA A 63 -4.60 -0.47 7.05
C ALA A 63 -6.00 -0.98 7.36
N TYR A 64 -6.96 -0.61 6.53
CA TYR A 64 -8.31 -1.14 6.58
C TYR A 64 -8.44 -2.32 5.64
N LEU A 65 -9.02 -3.42 6.14
CA LEU A 65 -9.28 -4.61 5.35
C LEU A 65 -10.52 -4.40 4.48
N GLY A 66 -10.33 -4.35 3.16
CA GLY A 66 -11.38 -4.04 2.20
C GLY A 66 -12.35 -5.19 1.95
N ASN A 67 -11.91 -6.44 2.08
CA ASN A 67 -12.76 -7.62 1.95
C ASN A 67 -12.93 -8.31 3.29
N VAL A 68 -14.16 -8.45 3.74
CA VAL A 68 -14.53 -8.97 5.05
C VAL A 68 -14.69 -10.51 5.03
N ASP A 69 -14.94 -11.08 3.87
CA ASP A 69 -15.25 -12.51 3.68
C ASP A 69 -14.00 -13.41 3.53
N GLY A 70 -13.01 -13.21 4.42
CA GLY A 70 -11.85 -14.09 4.51
C GLY A 70 -10.89 -14.02 3.31
N PHE A 71 -10.17 -12.92 3.14
CA PHE A 71 -9.12 -12.71 2.13
C PHE A 71 -9.52 -12.90 0.65
N GLY A 72 -10.80 -12.80 0.34
CA GLY A 72 -11.32 -13.05 -1.00
C GLY A 72 -11.65 -14.53 -1.25
N THR A 73 -12.28 -14.79 -2.36
CA THR A 73 -12.56 -16.16 -2.78
C THR A 73 -11.25 -16.80 -3.24
N PRO A 74 -10.83 -17.94 -2.70
CA PRO A 74 -9.65 -18.63 -3.21
C PRO A 74 -9.86 -18.90 -4.70
N SER A 75 -9.07 -18.25 -5.53
CA SER A 75 -9.09 -18.52 -6.97
C SER A 75 -8.21 -19.72 -7.25
N ASP A 76 -8.82 -20.86 -7.48
CA ASP A 76 -8.11 -22.03 -7.96
C ASP A 76 -7.65 -21.77 -9.39
N VAL A 77 -6.37 -21.54 -9.57
CA VAL A 77 -5.78 -21.39 -10.91
C VAL A 77 -5.33 -22.75 -11.40
N LEU A 78 -6.00 -23.26 -12.41
CA LEU A 78 -5.57 -24.44 -13.14
C LEU A 78 -4.33 -24.09 -13.97
N THR A 79 -3.19 -24.60 -13.58
CA THR A 79 -1.94 -24.47 -14.32
C THR A 79 -1.60 -25.79 -15.01
N LYS A 80 -0.66 -25.77 -15.97
CA LYS A 80 -0.13 -27.00 -16.59
C LYS A 80 0.49 -27.97 -15.56
N PHE A 81 0.80 -27.50 -14.37
CA PHE A 81 1.48 -28.24 -13.30
C PHE A 81 0.57 -28.58 -12.11
N GLY A 82 -0.73 -28.35 -12.20
CA GLY A 82 -1.71 -28.65 -11.16
C GLY A 82 -2.57 -27.46 -10.75
N VAL A 83 -3.31 -27.63 -9.65
CA VAL A 83 -4.16 -26.58 -9.05
C VAL A 83 -3.34 -25.80 -8.04
N ARG A 84 -3.35 -24.46 -8.15
CA ARG A 84 -2.73 -23.55 -7.18
C ARG A 84 -3.81 -22.71 -6.53
N ALA A 85 -3.97 -22.83 -5.22
CA ALA A 85 -4.78 -21.92 -4.42
C ALA A 85 -4.03 -20.61 -4.22
N GLN A 86 -4.70 -19.49 -4.40
CA GLN A 86 -4.14 -18.16 -4.21
C GLN A 86 -5.11 -17.32 -3.38
N ASP A 87 -4.62 -16.82 -2.24
CA ASP A 87 -5.38 -15.92 -1.39
C ASP A 87 -5.12 -14.47 -1.80
N GLU A 88 -6.18 -13.70 -1.92
CA GLU A 88 -6.11 -12.27 -2.22
C GLU A 88 -6.70 -11.45 -1.09
N VAL A 89 -6.04 -10.35 -0.75
CA VAL A 89 -6.50 -9.40 0.24
C VAL A 89 -6.44 -7.99 -0.33
N THR A 90 -7.48 -7.21 -0.08
CA THR A 90 -7.52 -5.79 -0.43
C THR A 90 -7.35 -4.95 0.83
N LEU A 91 -6.31 -4.13 0.85
CA LEU A 91 -6.01 -3.24 1.95
C LEU A 91 -6.13 -1.78 1.52
N VAL A 92 -6.75 -0.97 2.34
CA VAL A 92 -6.85 0.48 2.17
C VAL A 92 -5.94 1.17 3.16
N VAL A 93 -5.04 2.00 2.65
CA VAL A 93 -4.02 2.70 3.44
C VAL A 93 -4.11 4.19 3.16
N SER A 94 -3.94 5.03 4.17
CA SER A 94 -3.86 6.47 3.98
C SER A 94 -2.55 6.87 3.33
N LYS A 95 -2.66 7.58 2.21
CA LYS A 95 -1.49 8.12 1.50
C LYS A 95 -0.72 9.13 2.36
N GLU A 96 -1.42 9.99 3.09
CA GLU A 96 -0.81 10.98 3.97
C GLU A 96 0.01 10.31 5.08
N ARG A 97 -0.53 9.26 5.70
CA ARG A 97 0.20 8.48 6.72
C ARG A 97 1.46 7.84 6.15
N TYR A 98 1.40 7.32 4.94
CA TYR A 98 2.56 6.80 4.25
C TYR A 98 3.60 7.89 3.97
N ASP A 99 3.16 9.04 3.46
CA ASP A 99 4.03 10.17 3.13
C ASP A 99 4.72 10.75 4.37
N ASP A 100 4.03 10.81 5.52
CA ASP A 100 4.56 11.38 6.76
C ASP A 100 5.53 10.42 7.47
N PHE A 101 5.22 9.13 7.53
CA PHE A 101 5.96 8.17 8.35
C PHE A 101 6.96 7.33 7.57
N ILE A 102 6.69 6.98 6.32
CA ILE A 102 7.51 6.04 5.55
C ILE A 102 8.33 6.74 4.48
N SER A 103 7.73 7.66 3.75
CA SER A 103 8.38 8.36 2.63
C SER A 103 9.70 9.05 2.99
N PRO A 104 9.87 9.69 4.17
CA PRO A 104 11.16 10.29 4.55
C PRO A 104 12.29 9.27 4.63
N PHE A 105 12.02 8.08 5.15
CA PHE A 105 13.01 6.99 5.21
C PHE A 105 13.30 6.43 3.83
N MET A 106 12.28 6.32 2.98
CA MET A 106 12.45 5.83 1.62
C MET A 106 13.30 6.75 0.74
N LYS A 107 13.28 8.05 0.99
CA LYS A 107 14.11 9.04 0.28
C LYS A 107 15.61 8.94 0.63
N LEU A 108 15.94 8.29 1.74
CA LEU A 108 17.33 8.05 2.15
C LEU A 108 17.98 6.91 1.34
N PHE A 109 17.18 6.06 0.72
CA PHE A 109 17.71 4.99 -0.12
C PHE A 109 18.23 5.54 -1.45
N PRO A 110 19.36 4.99 -1.96
CA PRO A 110 19.83 5.31 -3.29
C PRO A 110 18.75 5.06 -4.36
N ALA A 111 18.69 5.92 -5.37
CA ALA A 111 17.68 5.80 -6.43
C ALA A 111 17.79 4.48 -7.23
N GLU A 112 18.96 3.83 -7.17
CA GLU A 112 19.20 2.54 -7.81
C GLU A 112 18.56 1.37 -7.06
N GLU A 113 18.37 1.51 -5.73
CA GLU A 113 17.81 0.47 -4.88
C GLU A 113 16.29 0.47 -4.84
N ARG A 114 15.64 1.54 -5.30
CA ARG A 114 14.19 1.66 -5.23
C ARG A 114 13.61 2.41 -6.44
N LEU A 115 12.51 1.86 -6.96
CA LEU A 115 11.82 2.43 -8.11
C LEU A 115 11.06 3.73 -7.77
N ASN A 116 10.44 3.78 -6.60
CA ASN A 116 9.66 4.93 -6.15
C ASN A 116 9.73 5.06 -4.62
N ALA A 117 10.03 6.26 -4.13
CA ALA A 117 10.12 6.54 -2.70
C ALA A 117 8.82 7.14 -2.11
N GLN A 118 7.94 7.66 -2.95
CA GLN A 118 6.74 8.39 -2.50
C GLN A 118 5.51 7.50 -2.27
N THR A 119 5.49 6.35 -2.90
CA THR A 119 4.37 5.40 -2.78
C THR A 119 4.90 3.98 -2.63
N PRO A 120 4.12 3.06 -2.07
CA PRO A 120 4.44 1.64 -2.15
C PRO A 120 4.67 1.21 -3.60
N ASN A 121 5.47 0.20 -3.80
CA ASN A 121 5.72 -0.37 -5.11
C ASN A 121 5.10 -1.76 -5.22
N GLU A 122 4.74 -2.15 -6.42
CA GLU A 122 4.42 -3.54 -6.72
C GLU A 122 5.67 -4.41 -6.48
N GLY A 123 5.48 -5.53 -5.79
CA GLY A 123 6.57 -6.39 -5.35
C GLY A 123 7.06 -6.12 -3.92
N ASP A 124 6.59 -5.07 -3.26
CA ASP A 124 6.79 -4.89 -1.82
C ASP A 124 5.97 -5.93 -1.04
N LEU A 125 6.38 -6.23 0.19
CA LEU A 125 5.71 -7.19 1.03
C LEU A 125 4.92 -6.50 2.14
N ILE A 126 3.82 -7.14 2.54
CA ILE A 126 3.01 -6.77 3.69
C ILE A 126 2.86 -8.00 4.58
N TYR A 127 3.23 -7.87 5.83
CA TYR A 127 2.95 -8.86 6.84
C TYR A 127 1.70 -8.46 7.63
N LEU A 128 0.73 -9.35 7.67
CA LEU A 128 -0.52 -9.19 8.40
C LEU A 128 -0.47 -9.99 9.70
N PRO A 129 -0.30 -9.33 10.86
CA PRO A 129 -0.16 -10.03 12.15
C PRO A 129 -1.42 -10.80 12.56
N LEU A 130 -2.60 -10.38 12.08
CA LEU A 130 -3.88 -11.02 12.40
C LEU A 130 -3.88 -12.50 12.03
N ASP A 131 -3.34 -12.85 10.89
CA ASP A 131 -3.33 -14.20 10.34
C ASP A 131 -1.92 -14.79 10.21
N ASN A 132 -0.91 -14.07 10.69
CA ASN A 132 0.51 -14.40 10.50
C ASN A 132 0.87 -14.68 9.02
N ALA A 133 0.24 -13.95 8.12
CA ALA A 133 0.40 -14.14 6.68
C ALA A 133 1.26 -13.05 6.05
N LEU A 134 2.05 -13.44 5.07
CA LEU A 134 2.87 -12.56 4.27
C LEU A 134 2.30 -12.46 2.87
N PHE A 135 1.99 -11.24 2.43
CA PHE A 135 1.42 -10.95 1.13
C PHE A 135 2.39 -10.12 0.29
N GLU A 136 2.39 -10.34 -1.00
CA GLU A 136 3.09 -9.50 -1.96
C GLU A 136 2.12 -8.53 -2.63
N ILE A 137 2.50 -7.26 -2.72
CA ILE A 137 1.71 -6.25 -3.41
C ILE A 137 1.76 -6.53 -4.92
N LYS A 138 0.63 -6.87 -5.50
CA LYS A 138 0.48 -7.11 -6.95
C LYS A 138 -0.03 -5.90 -7.70
N TYR A 139 -0.92 -5.14 -7.08
CA TYR A 139 -1.55 -3.98 -7.70
C TYR A 139 -1.79 -2.87 -6.69
N ILE A 140 -1.58 -1.64 -7.12
CA ILE A 140 -1.82 -0.44 -6.30
C ILE A 140 -2.71 0.52 -7.06
N GLU A 141 -3.89 0.78 -6.52
CA GLU A 141 -4.77 1.82 -7.00
C GLU A 141 -4.42 3.15 -6.33
N ARG A 142 -3.91 4.10 -7.12
CA ARG A 142 -3.36 5.36 -6.62
C ARG A 142 -4.33 6.53 -6.71
N LYS A 143 -5.43 6.37 -7.45
CA LYS A 143 -6.41 7.42 -7.72
C LYS A 143 -7.79 6.98 -7.27
N VAL A 144 -8.01 7.09 -5.96
CA VAL A 144 -9.37 6.99 -5.41
C VAL A 144 -9.87 8.41 -5.19
N PRO A 145 -11.05 8.79 -5.72
CA PRO A 145 -11.63 10.10 -5.48
C PRO A 145 -11.79 10.36 -3.98
N PHE A 146 -11.48 11.56 -3.53
CA PHE A 146 -11.64 12.06 -2.16
C PHE A 146 -10.67 11.53 -1.08
N TYR A 147 -9.59 10.89 -1.47
CA TYR A 147 -8.59 10.42 -0.48
C TYR A 147 -7.17 10.75 -0.91
#